data_e2ab3639d303efb8a2b575883c5e590f
#
_entry.id   e2ab3639d303efb8a2b575883c5e590f
#
_cell.length_a   1.000
_cell.length_b   1.000
_cell.length_c   1.000
_cell.angle_alpha   90.00
_cell.angle_beta   90.00
_cell.angle_gamma   90.00
#
_symmetry.space_group_name_H-M   'P 1'
#
loop_
_entity.id
_entity.type
_entity.pdbx_description
1 polymer ?
#
loop_
_entity_poly.entity_id
_entity_poly.type
_entity_poly.pdbx_seq_one_letter_code
_entity_poly.pdbx_strand_id
1 'polypeptide(L)'
;MRELLGGKGANLAEMANIGLPVPPGFTITCQTCMEYANADNTWPEGALDTIQSYREDLEARMGKKIGDAADPLLVSVRSGAPMSMPGMMDTVLNLGLNDESINGLIAQTENPRFAWDSYRRFIQMFSNVVMGLDGDLFENAITSMKN
;
A
#
# COMPACT_ATOMS: atom_id res chain seq x y z
N MET A 1 -21.74 -1.95 6.72
CA MET A 1 -20.30 -1.67 6.77
C MET A 1 -19.45 -2.44 5.74
N ARG A 2 -19.66 -3.74 5.55
CA ARG A 2 -18.88 -4.53 4.56
C ARG A 2 -19.07 -4.07 3.11
N GLU A 3 -20.27 -3.66 2.75
CA GLU A 3 -20.55 -3.10 1.41
C GLU A 3 -19.84 -1.79 1.15
N LEU A 4 -19.62 -0.98 2.19
CA LEU A 4 -18.97 0.32 2.09
C LEU A 4 -17.45 0.22 2.16
N LEU A 5 -16.93 -0.56 3.11
CA LEU A 5 -15.51 -0.61 3.45
C LEU A 5 -14.78 -1.85 2.91
N GLY A 6 -15.51 -2.77 2.29
CA GLY A 6 -15.01 -4.09 2.00
C GLY A 6 -14.82 -4.94 3.26
N GLY A 7 -14.53 -6.23 3.10
CA GLY A 7 -14.39 -7.15 4.23
C GLY A 7 -13.24 -6.78 5.18
N LYS A 8 -12.09 -6.45 4.63
CA LYS A 8 -10.90 -6.09 5.43
C LYS A 8 -11.09 -4.76 6.17
N GLY A 9 -11.60 -3.73 5.47
CA GLY A 9 -11.84 -2.42 6.07
C GLY A 9 -12.89 -2.46 7.18
N ALA A 10 -13.98 -3.21 6.98
CA ALA A 10 -15.01 -3.40 7.98
C ALA A 10 -14.50 -4.11 9.24
N ASN A 11 -13.68 -5.16 9.07
CA ASN A 11 -13.09 -5.88 10.20
C ASN A 11 -12.11 -5.00 10.98
N LEU A 12 -11.27 -4.21 10.31
CA LEU A 12 -10.37 -3.28 10.97
C LEU A 12 -11.13 -2.20 11.75
N ALA A 13 -12.20 -1.66 11.18
CA ALA A 13 -13.06 -0.68 11.85
C ALA A 13 -13.71 -1.29 13.11
N GLU A 14 -14.21 -2.52 13.02
CA GLU A 14 -14.81 -3.23 14.15
C GLU A 14 -13.77 -3.50 15.25
N MET A 15 -12.58 -3.96 14.87
CA MET A 15 -11.48 -4.18 15.82
C MET A 15 -11.10 -2.89 16.55
N ALA A 16 -11.01 -1.76 15.85
CA ALA A 16 -10.75 -0.46 16.46
C ALA A 16 -11.87 -0.04 17.43
N ASN A 17 -13.12 -0.26 17.06
CA ASN A 17 -14.29 0.10 17.88
C ASN A 17 -14.37 -0.68 19.19
N ILE A 18 -13.91 -1.95 19.21
CA ILE A 18 -13.85 -2.76 20.43
C ILE A 18 -12.57 -2.56 21.24
N GLY A 19 -11.74 -1.58 20.85
CA GLY A 19 -10.54 -1.18 21.60
C GLY A 19 -9.30 -2.04 21.34
N LEU A 20 -9.27 -2.85 20.29
CA LEU A 20 -8.07 -3.57 19.89
C LEU A 20 -7.06 -2.60 19.26
N PRO A 21 -5.75 -2.82 19.46
CA PRO A 21 -4.71 -1.98 18.88
C PRO A 21 -4.62 -2.21 17.37
N VAL A 22 -5.26 -1.33 16.61
CA VAL A 22 -5.19 -1.32 15.13
C VAL A 22 -4.23 -0.20 14.71
N PRO A 23 -3.25 -0.47 13.85
CA PRO A 23 -2.38 0.56 13.31
C PRO A 23 -3.19 1.68 12.63
N PRO A 24 -2.77 2.96 12.73
CA PRO A 24 -3.40 4.04 12.02
C PRO A 24 -3.48 3.79 10.52
N GLY A 25 -4.58 4.20 9.90
CA GLY A 25 -4.82 4.02 8.48
C GLY A 25 -6.14 4.64 8.07
N PHE A 26 -6.46 4.59 6.79
CA PHE A 26 -7.75 5.00 6.25
C PHE A 26 -8.19 4.08 5.11
N THR A 27 -9.45 4.12 4.77
CA THR A 27 -10.05 3.29 3.73
C THR A 27 -10.68 4.18 2.66
N ILE A 28 -10.34 3.93 1.40
CA ILE A 28 -11.09 4.44 0.25
C ILE A 28 -12.30 3.51 0.09
N THR A 29 -13.51 4.08 0.08
CA THR A 29 -14.74 3.28 0.07
C THR A 29 -14.95 2.54 -1.25
N CYS A 30 -15.71 1.45 -1.20
CA CYS A 30 -16.10 0.72 -2.40
C CYS A 30 -16.91 1.61 -3.37
N GLN A 31 -17.72 2.53 -2.85
CA GLN A 31 -18.46 3.49 -3.67
C GLN A 31 -17.51 4.37 -4.48
N THR A 32 -16.50 4.98 -3.85
CA THR A 32 -15.50 5.80 -4.55
C THR A 32 -14.74 5.00 -5.61
N CYS A 33 -14.43 3.72 -5.31
CA CYS A 33 -13.78 2.84 -6.29
C CYS A 33 -14.68 2.55 -7.50
N MET A 34 -15.99 2.34 -7.27
CA MET A 34 -16.95 2.14 -8.35
C MET A 34 -17.15 3.40 -9.20
N GLU A 35 -17.24 4.57 -8.57
CA GLU A 35 -17.35 5.84 -9.27
C GLU A 35 -16.12 6.09 -10.17
N TYR A 36 -14.93 5.82 -9.65
CA TYR A 36 -13.69 5.90 -10.42
C TYR A 36 -13.68 4.95 -11.62
N ALA A 37 -14.03 3.68 -11.42
CA ALA A 37 -14.06 2.68 -12.49
C ALA A 37 -15.12 2.99 -13.56
N ASN A 38 -16.29 3.48 -13.17
CA ASN A 38 -17.38 3.85 -14.09
C ASN A 38 -17.10 5.15 -14.88
N ALA A 39 -16.16 5.96 -14.41
CA ALA A 39 -15.73 7.22 -15.05
C ALA A 39 -14.41 7.05 -15.82
N ASP A 40 -14.19 5.91 -16.47
CA ASP A 40 -12.97 5.60 -17.23
C ASP A 40 -11.67 5.89 -16.45
N ASN A 41 -11.64 5.46 -15.19
CA ASN A 41 -10.53 5.70 -14.26
C ASN A 41 -10.25 7.19 -13.99
N THR A 42 -11.30 7.98 -13.99
CA THR A 42 -11.23 9.39 -13.60
C THR A 42 -11.72 9.54 -12.15
N TRP A 43 -10.97 10.24 -11.33
CA TRP A 43 -11.34 10.46 -9.94
C TRP A 43 -12.59 11.36 -9.84
N PRO A 44 -13.54 11.03 -8.93
CA PRO A 44 -14.61 11.95 -8.58
C PRO A 44 -14.07 13.28 -8.10
N GLU A 45 -14.80 14.37 -8.35
CA GLU A 45 -14.41 15.71 -7.92
C GLU A 45 -14.14 15.75 -6.42
N GLY A 46 -13.00 16.33 -6.03
CA GLY A 46 -12.57 16.44 -4.63
C GLY A 46 -12.04 15.15 -3.99
N ALA A 47 -12.13 13.99 -4.65
CA ALA A 47 -11.68 12.72 -4.08
C ALA A 47 -10.17 12.71 -3.82
N LEU A 48 -9.37 13.22 -4.75
CA LEU A 48 -7.91 13.29 -4.57
C LEU A 48 -7.51 14.20 -3.41
N ASP A 49 -8.16 15.36 -3.26
CA ASP A 49 -7.89 16.28 -2.16
C ASP A 49 -8.24 15.64 -0.82
N THR A 50 -9.35 14.91 -0.78
CA THR A 50 -9.76 14.15 0.41
C THR A 50 -8.76 13.06 0.75
N ILE A 51 -8.31 12.27 -0.22
CA ILE A 51 -7.29 11.23 -0.02
C ILE A 51 -5.99 11.85 0.48
N GLN A 52 -5.58 12.97 -0.09
CA GLN A 52 -4.39 13.69 0.35
C GLN A 52 -4.49 14.15 1.79
N SER A 53 -5.63 14.71 2.20
CA SER A 53 -5.88 15.14 3.57
C SER A 53 -5.78 13.97 4.57
N TYR A 54 -6.34 12.81 4.24
CA TYR A 54 -6.22 11.60 5.06
C TYR A 54 -4.79 11.07 5.12
N ARG A 55 -4.04 11.17 4.02
CA ARG A 55 -2.61 10.82 4.00
C ARG A 55 -1.82 11.71 4.95
N GLU A 56 -2.03 13.02 4.90
CA GLU A 56 -1.37 13.99 5.78
C GLU A 56 -1.71 13.76 7.26
N ASP A 57 -2.95 13.43 7.57
CA ASP A 57 -3.37 13.04 8.92
C ASP A 57 -2.67 11.75 9.39
N LEU A 58 -2.56 10.76 8.52
CA LEU A 58 -1.83 9.52 8.81
C LEU A 58 -0.34 9.80 9.08
N GLU A 59 0.30 10.59 8.23
CA GLU A 59 1.69 11.00 8.41
C GLU A 59 1.91 11.76 9.75
N ALA A 60 1.00 12.66 10.09
CA ALA A 60 1.03 13.39 11.35
C ALA A 60 0.88 12.45 12.57
N ARG A 61 -0.04 11.50 12.52
CA ARG A 61 -0.24 10.51 13.60
C ARG A 61 0.97 9.60 13.77
N MET A 62 1.64 9.24 12.69
CA MET A 62 2.81 8.36 12.70
C MET A 62 4.11 9.14 13.00
N GLY A 63 4.11 10.46 12.88
CA GLY A 63 5.32 11.29 13.00
C GLY A 63 6.34 11.07 11.90
N LYS A 64 5.92 10.54 10.76
CA LYS A 64 6.77 10.17 9.60
C LYS A 64 6.07 10.53 8.31
N LYS A 65 6.84 10.65 7.22
CA LYS A 65 6.31 10.91 5.88
C LYS A 65 6.56 9.75 4.93
N ILE A 66 5.59 9.50 4.05
CA ILE A 66 5.74 8.51 2.98
C ILE A 66 6.82 9.01 2.01
N GLY A 67 7.83 8.18 1.76
CA GLY A 67 8.93 8.51 0.84
C GLY A 67 10.02 9.41 1.43
N ASP A 68 10.00 9.70 2.73
CA ASP A 68 11.08 10.45 3.39
C ASP A 68 12.41 9.71 3.29
N ALA A 69 13.48 10.45 2.99
CA ALA A 69 14.80 9.87 2.77
C ALA A 69 15.49 9.36 4.05
N ALA A 70 15.16 9.93 5.20
CA ALA A 70 15.82 9.63 6.47
C ALA A 70 15.00 8.66 7.34
N ASP A 71 13.68 8.89 7.43
CA ASP A 71 12.76 8.10 8.26
C ASP A 71 11.43 7.85 7.54
N PRO A 72 11.42 6.99 6.51
CA PRO A 72 10.23 6.79 5.69
C PRO A 72 9.09 6.12 6.46
N LEU A 73 7.87 6.64 6.27
CA LEU A 73 6.66 5.92 6.62
C LEU A 73 6.40 4.86 5.55
N LEU A 74 6.44 3.60 5.94
CA LEU A 74 6.07 2.49 5.07
C LEU A 74 4.67 2.00 5.41
N VAL A 75 3.82 1.91 4.40
CA VAL A 75 2.44 1.47 4.56
C VAL A 75 2.13 0.25 3.71
N SER A 76 1.14 -0.52 4.12
CA SER A 76 0.56 -1.56 3.27
C SER A 76 -0.76 -1.07 2.68
N VAL A 77 -0.92 -1.27 1.37
CA VAL A 77 -2.18 -1.02 0.67
C VAL A 77 -2.86 -2.36 0.41
N ARG A 78 -4.09 -2.48 0.85
CA ARG A 78 -4.87 -3.70 0.73
C ARG A 78 -6.13 -3.42 -0.06
N SER A 79 -6.36 -4.18 -1.12
CA SER A 79 -7.66 -4.16 -1.78
C SER A 79 -8.69 -4.90 -0.92
N GLY A 80 -9.93 -4.39 -0.94
CA GLY A 80 -11.04 -4.97 -0.24
C GLY A 80 -12.19 -5.27 -1.19
N ALA A 81 -12.90 -6.39 -0.95
CA ALA A 81 -14.16 -6.68 -1.59
C ALA A 81 -15.17 -7.08 -0.52
N PRO A 82 -16.50 -6.94 -0.77
CA PRO A 82 -17.53 -7.37 0.16
C PRO A 82 -17.45 -8.87 0.49
N MET A 83 -17.00 -9.65 -0.48
CA MET A 83 -16.72 -11.08 -0.32
C MET A 83 -15.25 -11.36 -0.62
N SER A 84 -14.63 -12.16 0.24
CA SER A 84 -13.25 -12.63 0.03
C SER A 84 -13.26 -13.72 -1.02
N MET A 85 -12.53 -13.50 -2.12
CA MET A 85 -12.32 -14.50 -3.16
C MET A 85 -10.82 -14.76 -3.33
N PRO A 86 -10.37 -16.02 -3.46
CA PRO A 86 -8.98 -16.34 -3.71
C PRO A 86 -8.48 -15.66 -5.01
N GLY A 87 -7.32 -14.99 -4.94
CA GLY A 87 -6.68 -14.34 -6.09
C GLY A 87 -7.20 -12.96 -6.48
N MET A 88 -8.27 -12.46 -5.85
CA MET A 88 -8.83 -11.13 -6.16
C MET A 88 -8.33 -9.98 -5.29
N MET A 89 -7.58 -10.28 -4.24
CA MET A 89 -7.25 -9.29 -3.22
C MET A 89 -5.75 -9.27 -2.99
N ASP A 90 -5.10 -8.45 -3.79
CA ASP A 90 -3.67 -8.23 -3.65
C ASP A 90 -3.36 -7.21 -2.58
N THR A 91 -2.26 -7.43 -1.90
CA THR A 91 -1.69 -6.49 -0.93
C THR A 91 -0.37 -5.98 -1.47
N VAL A 92 -0.18 -4.67 -1.45
CA VAL A 92 1.12 -4.04 -1.74
C VAL A 92 1.75 -3.66 -0.41
N LEU A 93 2.91 -4.24 -0.11
CA LEU A 93 3.67 -3.97 1.10
C LEU A 93 4.77 -2.96 0.84
N ASN A 94 5.18 -2.25 1.89
CA ASN A 94 6.31 -1.31 1.86
C ASN A 94 6.15 -0.16 0.86
N LEU A 95 4.91 0.28 0.61
CA LEU A 95 4.68 1.52 -0.13
C LEU A 95 5.31 2.68 0.64
N GLY A 96 6.13 3.46 -0.04
CA GLY A 96 6.98 4.50 0.55
C GLY A 96 8.48 4.26 0.33
N LEU A 97 8.87 3.06 -0.13
CA LEU A 97 10.23 2.80 -0.58
C LEU A 97 10.47 3.39 -1.98
N ASN A 98 11.59 4.07 -2.12
CA ASN A 98 12.10 4.61 -3.38
C ASN A 98 13.65 4.68 -3.29
N ASP A 99 14.30 5.18 -4.33
CA ASP A 99 15.77 5.26 -4.42
C ASP A 99 16.40 6.13 -3.32
N GLU A 100 15.65 7.04 -2.72
CA GLU A 100 16.11 7.89 -1.62
C GLU A 100 15.78 7.29 -0.25
N SER A 101 14.51 6.89 -0.04
CA SER A 101 14.02 6.38 1.23
C SER A 101 14.63 5.03 1.63
N ILE A 102 15.18 4.28 0.68
CA ILE A 102 15.92 3.05 0.98
C ILE A 102 17.10 3.29 1.92
N ASN A 103 17.76 4.43 1.82
CA ASN A 103 18.86 4.79 2.69
C ASN A 103 18.39 4.98 4.15
N GLY A 104 17.22 5.56 4.34
CA GLY A 104 16.59 5.69 5.66
C GLY A 104 16.29 4.32 6.28
N LEU A 105 15.75 3.39 5.49
CA LEU A 105 15.49 2.02 5.96
C LEU A 105 16.78 1.29 6.32
N ILE A 106 17.85 1.46 5.54
CA ILE A 106 19.18 0.88 5.84
C ILE A 106 19.67 1.42 7.18
N ALA A 107 19.60 2.73 7.38
CA ALA A 107 20.06 3.37 8.62
C ALA A 107 19.28 2.91 9.85
N GLN A 108 17.95 2.72 9.72
CA GLN A 108 17.10 2.28 10.83
C GLN A 108 17.28 0.81 11.20
N THR A 109 17.47 -0.03 10.20
CA THR A 109 17.55 -1.49 10.41
C THR A 109 18.98 -1.99 10.61
N GLU A 110 19.98 -1.17 10.29
CA GLU A 110 21.40 -1.56 10.23
C GLU A 110 21.63 -2.83 9.38
N ASN A 111 20.71 -3.11 8.46
CA ASN A 111 20.72 -4.30 7.63
C ASN A 111 20.46 -3.96 6.16
N PRO A 112 21.50 -3.60 5.39
CA PRO A 112 21.38 -3.26 3.97
C PRO A 112 20.73 -4.36 3.14
N ARG A 113 21.05 -5.62 3.43
CA ARG A 113 20.49 -6.76 2.69
C ARG A 113 18.98 -6.85 2.85
N PHE A 114 18.48 -6.69 4.08
CA PHE A 114 17.04 -6.66 4.35
C PHE A 114 16.36 -5.50 3.63
N ALA A 115 16.94 -4.31 3.68
CA ALA A 115 16.39 -3.12 3.06
C ALA A 115 16.31 -3.27 1.53
N TRP A 116 17.38 -3.71 0.89
CA TRP A 116 17.40 -3.93 -0.56
C TRP A 116 16.47 -5.05 -1.02
N ASP A 117 16.36 -6.15 -0.27
CA ASP A 117 15.41 -7.22 -0.58
C ASP A 117 13.96 -6.74 -0.42
N SER A 118 13.66 -5.93 0.60
CA SER A 118 12.34 -5.31 0.79
C SER A 118 11.99 -4.37 -0.38
N TYR A 119 12.93 -3.57 -0.84
CA TYR A 119 12.74 -2.68 -1.99
C TYR A 119 12.55 -3.46 -3.30
N ARG A 120 13.36 -4.46 -3.54
CA ARG A 120 13.19 -5.36 -4.69
C ARG A 120 11.80 -5.99 -4.72
N ARG A 121 11.34 -6.53 -3.59
CA ARG A 121 10.00 -7.13 -3.46
C ARG A 121 8.90 -6.10 -3.68
N PHE A 122 9.08 -4.88 -3.19
CA PHE A 122 8.14 -3.79 -3.43
C PHE A 122 8.02 -3.47 -4.92
N ILE A 123 9.14 -3.31 -5.62
CA ILE A 123 9.15 -3.04 -7.06
C ILE A 123 8.43 -4.16 -7.81
N GLN A 124 8.76 -5.42 -7.54
CA GLN A 124 8.13 -6.57 -8.18
C GLN A 124 6.64 -6.63 -7.92
N MET A 125 6.22 -6.46 -6.67
CA MET A 125 4.82 -6.50 -6.27
C MET A 125 4.02 -5.33 -6.85
N PHE A 126 4.55 -4.11 -6.78
CA PHE A 126 3.90 -2.92 -7.34
C PHE A 126 3.73 -3.04 -8.86
N SER A 127 4.77 -3.49 -9.54
CA SER A 127 4.74 -3.69 -11.00
C SER A 127 3.70 -4.74 -11.41
N ASN A 128 3.63 -5.85 -10.69
CA ASN A 128 2.67 -6.92 -10.99
C ASN A 128 1.23 -6.51 -10.63
N VAL A 129 1.00 -6.04 -9.40
CA VAL A 129 -0.34 -5.78 -8.85
C VAL A 129 -0.93 -4.48 -9.40
N VAL A 130 -0.14 -3.40 -9.42
CA VAL A 130 -0.64 -2.05 -9.78
C VAL A 130 -0.50 -1.79 -11.28
N MET A 131 0.64 -2.16 -11.86
CA MET A 131 0.93 -1.89 -13.28
C MET A 131 0.52 -3.04 -14.21
N GLY A 132 0.16 -4.21 -13.67
CA GLY A 132 -0.26 -5.36 -14.44
C GLY A 132 0.86 -6.01 -15.27
N LEU A 133 2.12 -5.82 -14.89
CA LEU A 133 3.27 -6.42 -15.57
C LEU A 133 3.41 -7.89 -15.19
N ASP A 134 3.91 -8.69 -16.14
CA ASP A 134 4.15 -10.10 -15.92
C ASP A 134 5.28 -10.30 -14.90
N GLY A 135 5.00 -11.09 -13.85
CA GLY A 135 5.97 -11.42 -12.80
C GLY A 135 7.18 -12.19 -13.31
N ASP A 136 7.05 -12.96 -14.39
CA ASP A 136 8.14 -13.71 -14.99
C ASP A 136 9.28 -12.81 -15.51
N LEU A 137 9.00 -11.57 -15.86
CA LEU A 137 10.01 -10.60 -16.25
C LEU A 137 11.05 -10.36 -15.13
N PHE A 138 10.57 -10.26 -13.89
CA PHE A 138 11.42 -10.05 -12.72
C PHE A 138 12.17 -11.32 -12.32
N GLU A 139 11.51 -12.47 -12.35
CA GLU A 139 12.14 -13.75 -12.04
C GLU A 139 13.25 -14.09 -13.04
N ASN A 140 13.03 -13.83 -14.32
CA ASN A 140 14.03 -14.01 -15.36
C ASN A 140 15.24 -13.07 -15.16
N ALA A 141 15.00 -11.81 -14.82
CA ALA A 141 16.06 -10.85 -14.52
C ALA A 141 16.87 -11.28 -13.31
N ILE A 142 16.24 -11.70 -12.23
CA ILE A 142 16.90 -12.19 -11.01
C ILE A 142 17.73 -13.44 -11.32
N THR A 143 17.19 -14.36 -12.08
CA THR A 143 17.87 -15.60 -12.45
C THR A 143 19.11 -15.33 -13.31
N SER A 144 19.00 -14.40 -14.26
CA SER A 144 20.14 -14.02 -15.12
C SER A 144 21.27 -13.35 -14.35
N MET A 145 20.97 -12.67 -13.24
CA MET A 145 21.98 -12.03 -12.38
C MET A 145 22.67 -13.00 -11.42
N LYS A 146 22.08 -14.17 -11.18
CA LYS A 146 22.66 -15.21 -10.30
C LYS A 146 23.61 -16.17 -11.02
N ASN A 147 23.58 -16.20 -12.35
CA ASN A 147 24.45 -17.01 -13.21
C ASN A 147 25.64 -16.19 -13.67
#